data_2db7fb158d1be45ae87410a46746b362
#
_entry.id   2db7fb158d1be45ae87410a46746b362
#
_cell.length_a   1.000
_cell.length_b   1.000
_cell.length_c   1.000
_cell.angle_alpha   90.00
_cell.angle_beta   90.00
_cell.angle_gamma   90.00
#
_symmetry.space_group_name_H-M   'P 1'
#
loop_
_entity.id
_entity.type
_entity.pdbx_description
1 polymer ?
#
loop_
_entity_poly.entity_id
_entity_poly.type
_entity_poly.pdbx_seq_one_letter_code
_entity_poly.pdbx_strand_id
1 'polypeptide(L)'
;MPEQNYPIERDYAFDALKIPPSSIQAEQSVLGGLMLDNQAWDSVADKIVESDFYRKDHRLIFRIIEQLAEKQQPFDIITISEALSAIGELENVGGLAYLGLLAKDTPSAANIVSYAAIVRDRSVLRQLIHVGTDIADSAFNPEGRDTSVLLEHAETEVFKIAEQRQRGQGGFQPIKFLLARAVDRIETLYDQEGSITGAATGFTDFDQMTSGLQPADLIIVAGRPSMGKTTIAMNMAENIAIKGDKPVAVFSMEMPGDALAMRMMSSLGRIDQHKVRTGKLDDDEWPRLTSAINLLAETKLFIDDTPALTPTEVRSRARRLMREHGQLGLIVLDYLQLMQSPASGDNRVQQISDISRGLKTLAKELNVPVVALSQLNRNLEQRPNKRPVMSDLRESGAIEQDADLIVFVYRDEVYNEDSPDKGIAEIIIGKQRNGPLGTVRLTFLGQYTRFENFAGGFYSDNDYE
;
A
#
# COMPACT_ATOMS: atom_id res chain seq x y z
N MET A 1 51.04 -29.16 -11.49
CA MET A 1 50.86 -28.19 -12.58
C MET A 1 49.65 -27.35 -12.19
N PRO A 2 49.76 -26.04 -11.99
CA PRO A 2 48.64 -25.20 -11.66
C PRO A 2 47.84 -24.86 -12.90
N GLU A 3 46.54 -25.07 -12.84
CA GLU A 3 45.58 -24.67 -13.89
C GLU A 3 45.57 -23.14 -14.02
N GLN A 4 45.93 -22.65 -15.19
CA GLN A 4 45.83 -21.25 -15.55
C GLN A 4 44.37 -20.93 -15.86
N ASN A 5 43.73 -20.18 -14.95
CA ASN A 5 42.44 -19.55 -15.17
C ASN A 5 42.64 -18.38 -16.15
N TYR A 6 42.29 -18.57 -17.42
CA TYR A 6 42.21 -17.48 -18.39
C TYR A 6 40.93 -16.69 -18.12
N PRO A 7 41.01 -15.35 -17.97
CA PRO A 7 39.80 -14.52 -17.94
C PRO A 7 39.15 -14.60 -19.32
N ILE A 8 37.84 -14.90 -19.35
CA ILE A 8 37.02 -14.81 -20.55
C ILE A 8 37.04 -13.36 -21.00
N GLU A 9 37.85 -13.02 -22.02
CA GLU A 9 37.79 -11.73 -22.71
C GLU A 9 36.36 -11.61 -23.31
N ARG A 10 35.55 -10.74 -22.74
CA ARG A 10 34.30 -10.31 -23.37
C ARG A 10 34.66 -9.57 -24.64
N ASP A 11 34.28 -10.12 -25.76
CA ASP A 11 34.49 -9.56 -27.08
C ASP A 11 33.61 -8.28 -27.21
N TYR A 12 34.25 -7.14 -26.97
CA TYR A 12 33.62 -5.80 -27.05
C TYR A 12 33.08 -5.48 -28.45
N ALA A 13 33.48 -6.22 -29.47
CA ALA A 13 32.96 -6.07 -30.83
C ALA A 13 31.52 -6.55 -31.00
N PHE A 14 31.04 -7.49 -30.17
CA PHE A 14 29.64 -7.93 -30.19
C PHE A 14 28.68 -7.00 -29.44
N ASP A 15 29.19 -6.16 -28.54
CA ASP A 15 28.36 -5.17 -27.80
C ASP A 15 27.90 -3.99 -28.68
N ALA A 16 28.56 -3.74 -29.81
CA ALA A 16 28.22 -2.65 -30.74
C ALA A 16 26.94 -2.87 -31.56
N LEU A 17 26.30 -4.04 -31.49
CA LEU A 17 25.11 -4.40 -32.27
C LEU A 17 23.96 -4.92 -31.37
N LYS A 18 23.80 -4.35 -30.19
CA LYS A 18 22.63 -4.68 -29.34
C LYS A 18 21.36 -4.07 -29.94
N ILE A 19 20.67 -4.85 -30.77
CA ILE A 19 19.35 -4.49 -31.30
C ILE A 19 18.35 -4.54 -30.14
N PRO A 20 17.58 -3.47 -29.88
CA PRO A 20 16.59 -3.47 -28.82
C PRO A 20 15.60 -4.63 -28.98
N PRO A 21 15.20 -5.31 -27.88
CA PRO A 21 14.25 -6.42 -27.94
C PRO A 21 12.93 -6.01 -28.62
N SER A 22 12.58 -6.70 -29.71
CA SER A 22 11.37 -6.42 -30.47
C SER A 22 10.85 -7.71 -31.12
N SER A 23 9.60 -7.73 -31.51
CA SER A 23 8.97 -8.77 -32.33
C SER A 23 8.05 -8.12 -33.35
N ILE A 24 8.61 -7.74 -34.48
CA ILE A 24 7.87 -7.07 -35.55
C ILE A 24 6.68 -7.91 -36.02
N GLN A 25 6.86 -9.21 -36.10
CA GLN A 25 5.79 -10.14 -36.49
C GLN A 25 4.63 -10.14 -35.47
N ALA A 26 4.93 -10.11 -34.16
CA ALA A 26 3.89 -10.01 -33.14
C ALA A 26 3.15 -8.68 -33.21
N GLU A 27 3.88 -7.56 -33.43
CA GLU A 27 3.28 -6.23 -33.60
C GLU A 27 2.33 -6.22 -34.82
N GLN A 28 2.79 -6.74 -35.96
CA GLN A 28 1.99 -6.84 -37.19
C GLN A 28 0.74 -7.70 -36.95
N SER A 29 0.89 -8.85 -36.26
CA SER A 29 -0.22 -9.75 -35.96
C SER A 29 -1.26 -9.12 -35.01
N VAL A 30 -0.83 -8.27 -34.08
CA VAL A 30 -1.77 -7.50 -33.23
C VAL A 30 -2.54 -6.48 -34.06
N LEU A 31 -1.85 -5.65 -34.84
CA LEU A 31 -2.49 -4.61 -35.64
C LEU A 31 -3.41 -5.19 -36.70
N GLY A 32 -2.94 -6.19 -37.45
CA GLY A 32 -3.75 -6.88 -38.46
C GLY A 32 -4.94 -7.62 -37.86
N GLY A 33 -4.77 -8.26 -36.67
CA GLY A 33 -5.85 -8.93 -35.97
C GLY A 33 -6.96 -7.96 -35.54
N LEU A 34 -6.58 -6.76 -35.04
CA LEU A 34 -7.53 -5.70 -34.69
C LEU A 34 -8.30 -5.17 -35.92
N MET A 35 -7.63 -5.02 -37.06
CA MET A 35 -8.28 -4.62 -38.33
C MET A 35 -9.26 -5.67 -38.88
N LEU A 36 -9.00 -6.96 -38.62
CA LEU A 36 -9.86 -8.06 -39.08
C LEU A 36 -11.04 -8.31 -38.15
N ASP A 37 -10.85 -8.11 -36.85
CA ASP A 37 -11.86 -8.34 -35.82
C ASP A 37 -11.80 -7.24 -34.75
N ASN A 38 -12.72 -6.27 -34.86
CA ASN A 38 -12.77 -5.16 -33.91
C ASN A 38 -13.17 -5.59 -32.49
N GLN A 39 -13.86 -6.73 -32.31
CA GLN A 39 -14.21 -7.26 -30.98
C GLN A 39 -12.97 -7.74 -30.22
N ALA A 40 -11.90 -8.06 -30.92
CA ALA A 40 -10.64 -8.43 -30.30
C ALA A 40 -10.00 -7.29 -29.48
N TRP A 41 -10.42 -6.02 -29.71
CA TRP A 41 -10.00 -4.85 -28.95
C TRP A 41 -10.21 -5.04 -27.45
N ASP A 42 -11.39 -5.48 -27.03
CA ASP A 42 -11.74 -5.65 -25.60
C ASP A 42 -10.82 -6.64 -24.89
N SER A 43 -10.16 -7.52 -25.62
CA SER A 43 -9.25 -8.52 -25.04
C SER A 43 -7.80 -8.04 -24.90
N VAL A 44 -7.42 -6.91 -25.53
CA VAL A 44 -6.04 -6.40 -25.57
C VAL A 44 -5.89 -4.96 -25.11
N ALA A 45 -6.95 -4.17 -25.08
CA ALA A 45 -6.94 -2.76 -24.74
C ALA A 45 -6.36 -2.46 -23.35
N ASP A 46 -6.53 -3.37 -22.39
CA ASP A 46 -5.99 -3.26 -21.02
C ASP A 46 -4.57 -3.85 -20.88
N LYS A 47 -4.05 -4.55 -21.90
CA LYS A 47 -2.79 -5.30 -21.84
C LYS A 47 -1.63 -4.59 -22.49
N ILE A 48 -1.87 -3.85 -23.56
CA ILE A 48 -0.86 -3.14 -24.34
C ILE A 48 -1.27 -1.70 -24.58
N VAL A 49 -0.26 -0.84 -24.72
CA VAL A 49 -0.42 0.58 -25.02
C VAL A 49 0.47 0.95 -26.22
N GLU A 50 0.22 2.10 -26.82
CA GLU A 50 1.01 2.62 -27.96
C GLU A 50 2.53 2.49 -27.76
N SER A 51 3.04 2.85 -26.58
CA SER A 51 4.48 2.84 -26.29
C SER A 51 5.10 1.44 -26.25
N ASP A 52 4.27 0.38 -26.22
CA ASP A 52 4.74 -1.00 -26.22
C ASP A 52 5.23 -1.46 -27.61
N PHE A 53 4.80 -0.80 -28.66
CA PHE A 53 5.28 -1.09 -30.00
C PHE A 53 6.68 -0.53 -30.23
N TYR A 54 7.53 -1.29 -30.91
CA TYR A 54 8.91 -0.90 -31.23
C TYR A 54 8.94 0.09 -32.39
N ARG A 55 8.20 -0.25 -33.49
CA ARG A 55 8.18 0.56 -34.71
C ARG A 55 7.30 1.80 -34.51
N LYS A 56 7.77 2.95 -34.99
CA LYS A 56 7.06 4.22 -34.90
C LYS A 56 5.74 4.23 -35.70
N ASP A 57 5.74 3.61 -36.87
CA ASP A 57 4.56 3.45 -37.71
C ASP A 57 3.50 2.56 -37.03
N HIS A 58 3.90 1.47 -36.37
CA HIS A 58 3.00 0.62 -35.59
C HIS A 58 2.38 1.37 -34.39
N ARG A 59 3.18 2.21 -33.70
CA ARG A 59 2.67 3.06 -32.62
C ARG A 59 1.55 3.97 -33.14
N LEU A 60 1.82 4.61 -34.27
CA LEU A 60 0.86 5.54 -34.87
C LEU A 60 -0.43 4.84 -35.28
N ILE A 61 -0.32 3.67 -35.94
CA ILE A 61 -1.48 2.85 -36.31
C ILE A 61 -2.28 2.46 -35.06
N PHE A 62 -1.61 1.99 -33.99
CA PHE A 62 -2.28 1.57 -32.75
C PHE A 62 -3.00 2.76 -32.09
N ARG A 63 -2.38 3.94 -32.02
CA ARG A 63 -3.00 5.19 -31.53
C ARG A 63 -4.28 5.53 -32.28
N ILE A 64 -4.28 5.39 -33.61
CA ILE A 64 -5.50 5.63 -34.40
C ILE A 64 -6.58 4.59 -34.12
N ILE A 65 -6.20 3.32 -33.97
CA ILE A 65 -7.14 2.26 -33.56
C ILE A 65 -7.76 2.59 -32.20
N GLU A 66 -6.95 2.99 -31.22
CA GLU A 66 -7.40 3.41 -29.87
C GLU A 66 -8.41 4.57 -29.97
N GLN A 67 -8.09 5.62 -30.73
CA GLN A 67 -8.98 6.77 -30.91
C GLN A 67 -10.32 6.42 -31.60
N LEU A 68 -10.28 5.51 -32.58
CA LEU A 68 -11.50 5.05 -33.26
C LEU A 68 -12.35 4.17 -32.31
N ALA A 69 -11.70 3.30 -31.54
CA ALA A 69 -12.36 2.46 -30.55
C ALA A 69 -13.03 3.31 -29.45
N GLU A 70 -12.37 4.36 -28.92
CA GLU A 70 -12.94 5.28 -27.95
C GLU A 70 -14.20 6.01 -28.48
N LYS A 71 -14.21 6.31 -29.79
CA LYS A 71 -15.35 6.91 -30.48
C LYS A 71 -16.41 5.89 -30.89
N GLN A 72 -16.23 4.61 -30.55
CA GLN A 72 -17.10 3.50 -30.97
C GLN A 72 -17.25 3.42 -32.51
N GLN A 73 -16.20 3.79 -33.24
CA GLN A 73 -16.13 3.69 -34.69
C GLN A 73 -15.39 2.43 -35.10
N PRO A 74 -15.75 1.80 -36.22
CA PRO A 74 -15.02 0.65 -36.74
C PRO A 74 -13.59 1.07 -37.13
N PHE A 75 -12.64 0.19 -36.94
CA PHE A 75 -11.23 0.38 -37.27
C PHE A 75 -10.74 -0.72 -38.21
N ASP A 76 -11.16 -0.62 -39.45
CA ASP A 76 -10.67 -1.41 -40.58
C ASP A 76 -9.61 -0.65 -41.39
N ILE A 77 -9.11 -1.27 -42.48
CA ILE A 77 -8.08 -0.69 -43.34
C ILE A 77 -8.52 0.70 -43.86
N ILE A 78 -9.81 0.86 -44.21
CA ILE A 78 -10.32 2.09 -44.84
C ILE A 78 -10.44 3.19 -43.82
N THR A 79 -11.08 2.92 -42.69
CA THR A 79 -11.28 3.90 -41.63
C THR A 79 -9.98 4.39 -41.01
N ILE A 80 -9.01 3.48 -40.82
CA ILE A 80 -7.66 3.83 -40.34
C ILE A 80 -6.92 4.66 -41.40
N SER A 81 -7.00 4.30 -42.69
CA SER A 81 -6.34 5.09 -43.74
C SER A 81 -6.88 6.50 -43.87
N GLU A 82 -8.21 6.68 -43.75
CA GLU A 82 -8.86 8.00 -43.75
C GLU A 82 -8.44 8.83 -42.51
N ALA A 83 -8.42 8.22 -41.34
CA ALA A 83 -7.98 8.89 -40.12
C ALA A 83 -6.50 9.32 -40.18
N LEU A 84 -5.63 8.47 -40.71
CA LEU A 84 -4.21 8.78 -40.94
C LEU A 84 -4.04 9.86 -42.02
N SER A 85 -4.84 9.84 -43.09
CA SER A 85 -4.84 10.90 -44.14
C SER A 85 -5.26 12.25 -43.58
N ALA A 86 -6.25 12.28 -42.72
CA ALA A 86 -6.75 13.51 -42.10
C ALA A 86 -5.70 14.25 -41.27
N ILE A 87 -4.71 13.50 -40.68
CA ILE A 87 -3.60 14.06 -39.93
C ILE A 87 -2.30 14.15 -40.74
N GLY A 88 -2.32 13.78 -42.05
CA GLY A 88 -1.17 13.85 -42.95
C GLY A 88 -0.09 12.76 -42.72
N GLU A 89 -0.40 11.68 -42.01
CA GLU A 89 0.56 10.66 -41.59
C GLU A 89 0.45 9.33 -42.36
N LEU A 90 -0.47 9.22 -43.33
CA LEU A 90 -0.68 7.96 -44.05
C LEU A 90 0.57 7.47 -44.79
N GLU A 91 1.31 8.33 -45.43
CA GLU A 91 2.55 7.95 -46.14
C GLU A 91 3.66 7.53 -45.17
N ASN A 92 3.71 8.11 -43.97
CA ASN A 92 4.71 7.79 -42.96
C ASN A 92 4.54 6.38 -42.36
N VAL A 93 3.33 5.81 -42.45
CA VAL A 93 3.06 4.42 -42.04
C VAL A 93 3.15 3.41 -43.19
N GLY A 94 3.55 3.85 -44.38
CA GLY A 94 3.67 2.99 -45.57
C GLY A 94 2.43 2.92 -46.44
N GLY A 95 1.50 3.86 -46.29
CA GLY A 95 0.29 4.03 -47.11
C GLY A 95 -0.73 2.90 -46.93
N LEU A 96 -1.78 2.96 -47.75
CA LEU A 96 -2.84 1.95 -47.77
C LEU A 96 -2.32 0.55 -48.06
N ALA A 97 -1.24 0.44 -48.85
CA ALA A 97 -0.64 -0.85 -49.19
C ALA A 97 -0.08 -1.59 -47.96
N TYR A 98 0.54 -0.87 -47.04
CA TYR A 98 1.07 -1.48 -45.82
C TYR A 98 -0.07 -1.88 -44.84
N LEU A 99 -1.09 -1.06 -44.67
CA LEU A 99 -2.29 -1.44 -43.91
C LEU A 99 -2.96 -2.71 -44.49
N GLY A 100 -3.06 -2.81 -45.82
CA GLY A 100 -3.55 -4.01 -46.46
C GLY A 100 -2.66 -5.22 -46.24
N LEU A 101 -1.34 -5.06 -46.23
CA LEU A 101 -0.40 -6.12 -45.93
C LEU A 101 -0.55 -6.64 -44.48
N LEU A 102 -0.66 -5.75 -43.51
CA LEU A 102 -0.89 -6.11 -42.09
C LEU A 102 -2.13 -6.99 -41.92
N ALA A 103 -3.25 -6.60 -42.53
CA ALA A 103 -4.47 -7.41 -42.45
C ALA A 103 -4.36 -8.74 -43.21
N LYS A 104 -3.71 -8.74 -44.38
CA LYS A 104 -3.57 -9.93 -45.20
C LYS A 104 -2.65 -11.00 -44.60
N ASP A 105 -1.51 -10.56 -43.99
CA ASP A 105 -0.51 -11.45 -43.44
C ASP A 105 -0.86 -11.97 -42.06
N THR A 106 -1.95 -11.49 -41.47
CA THR A 106 -2.46 -11.96 -40.16
C THR A 106 -3.42 -13.12 -40.38
N PRO A 107 -3.06 -14.36 -39.96
CA PRO A 107 -3.88 -15.54 -40.26
C PRO A 107 -5.22 -15.54 -39.51
N SER A 108 -5.28 -14.99 -38.31
CA SER A 108 -6.46 -14.97 -37.45
C SER A 108 -6.26 -14.06 -36.23
N ALA A 109 -7.32 -13.42 -35.77
CA ALA A 109 -7.35 -12.68 -34.48
C ALA A 109 -7.42 -13.63 -33.26
N ALA A 110 -7.59 -14.92 -33.41
CA ALA A 110 -7.80 -15.88 -32.33
C ALA A 110 -6.66 -15.90 -31.27
N ASN A 111 -5.43 -15.62 -31.68
CA ASN A 111 -4.26 -15.64 -30.81
C ASN A 111 -3.76 -14.23 -30.42
N ILE A 112 -4.57 -13.20 -30.64
CA ILE A 112 -4.16 -11.81 -30.48
C ILE A 112 -3.66 -11.51 -29.06
N VAL A 113 -4.24 -12.12 -28.03
CA VAL A 113 -3.81 -11.98 -26.62
C VAL A 113 -2.39 -12.49 -26.43
N SER A 114 -2.01 -13.60 -27.06
CA SER A 114 -0.65 -14.14 -27.00
C SER A 114 0.35 -13.23 -27.72
N TYR A 115 -0.04 -12.66 -28.86
CA TYR A 115 0.80 -11.70 -29.58
C TYR A 115 0.97 -10.39 -28.81
N ALA A 116 -0.10 -9.88 -28.20
CA ALA A 116 -0.05 -8.72 -27.31
C ALA A 116 0.88 -8.97 -26.11
N ALA A 117 0.85 -10.16 -25.52
CA ALA A 117 1.77 -10.53 -24.43
C ALA A 117 3.25 -10.51 -24.90
N ILE A 118 3.55 -11.00 -26.11
CA ILE A 118 4.92 -10.94 -26.67
C ILE A 118 5.35 -9.48 -26.87
N VAL A 119 4.48 -8.63 -27.45
CA VAL A 119 4.78 -7.20 -27.65
C VAL A 119 5.06 -6.54 -26.30
N ARG A 120 4.26 -6.80 -25.28
CA ARG A 120 4.41 -6.30 -23.92
C ARG A 120 5.73 -6.75 -23.28
N ASP A 121 6.06 -8.04 -23.34
CA ASP A 121 7.31 -8.57 -22.78
C ASP A 121 8.54 -7.93 -23.44
N ARG A 122 8.52 -7.71 -24.76
CA ARG A 122 9.60 -7.01 -25.46
C ARG A 122 9.69 -5.53 -25.06
N SER A 123 8.56 -4.88 -24.83
CA SER A 123 8.51 -3.52 -24.30
C SER A 123 9.14 -3.42 -22.92
N VAL A 124 8.80 -4.31 -22.00
CA VAL A 124 9.38 -4.37 -20.65
C VAL A 124 10.91 -4.52 -20.71
N LEU A 125 11.41 -5.40 -21.60
CA LEU A 125 12.87 -5.55 -21.79
C LEU A 125 13.52 -4.25 -22.30
N ARG A 126 12.88 -3.51 -23.22
CA ARG A 126 13.38 -2.19 -23.65
C ARG A 126 13.38 -1.17 -22.54
N GLN A 127 12.33 -1.13 -21.73
CA GLN A 127 12.25 -0.24 -20.57
C GLN A 127 13.37 -0.56 -19.56
N LEU A 128 13.64 -1.85 -19.28
CA LEU A 128 14.74 -2.26 -18.42
C LEU A 128 16.10 -1.83 -18.95
N ILE A 129 16.33 -1.93 -20.28
CA ILE A 129 17.57 -1.47 -20.91
C ILE A 129 17.69 0.06 -20.76
N HIS A 130 16.62 0.80 -21.02
CA HIS A 130 16.61 2.26 -20.90
C HIS A 130 16.90 2.71 -19.47
N VAL A 131 16.15 2.21 -18.50
CA VAL A 131 16.35 2.53 -17.09
C VAL A 131 17.73 2.10 -16.60
N GLY A 132 18.23 0.93 -17.03
CA GLY A 132 19.58 0.49 -16.69
C GLY A 132 20.66 1.42 -17.24
N THR A 133 20.47 1.96 -18.45
CA THR A 133 21.38 2.96 -19.05
C THR A 133 21.30 4.29 -18.28
N ASP A 134 20.09 4.78 -17.99
CA ASP A 134 19.89 6.03 -17.25
C ASP A 134 20.48 5.96 -15.82
N ILE A 135 20.37 4.81 -15.16
CA ILE A 135 21.01 4.57 -13.86
C ILE A 135 22.54 4.63 -13.99
N ALA A 136 23.11 3.98 -15.00
CA ALA A 136 24.54 3.99 -15.24
C ALA A 136 25.04 5.42 -15.56
N ASP A 137 24.35 6.14 -16.45
CA ASP A 137 24.70 7.51 -16.84
C ASP A 137 24.60 8.47 -15.64
N SER A 138 23.58 8.32 -14.81
CA SER A 138 23.40 9.11 -13.58
C SER A 138 24.52 8.84 -12.56
N ALA A 139 25.03 7.61 -12.49
CA ALA A 139 26.13 7.25 -11.61
C ALA A 139 27.48 7.80 -12.13
N PHE A 140 27.69 7.84 -13.45
CA PHE A 140 28.87 8.46 -14.06
C PHE A 140 28.85 9.99 -13.97
N ASN A 141 27.66 10.61 -14.05
CA ASN A 141 27.47 12.06 -14.03
C ASN A 141 26.44 12.45 -12.95
N PRO A 142 26.83 12.48 -11.67
CA PRO A 142 25.88 12.72 -10.57
C PRO A 142 25.32 14.15 -10.52
N GLU A 143 25.88 15.12 -11.25
CA GLU A 143 25.41 16.52 -11.34
C GLU A 143 25.19 17.18 -9.96
N GLY A 144 26.01 16.82 -8.97
CA GLY A 144 25.89 17.33 -7.60
C GLY A 144 24.80 16.68 -6.76
N ARG A 145 24.13 15.64 -7.28
CA ARG A 145 23.15 14.84 -6.50
C ARG A 145 23.89 13.88 -5.58
N ASP A 146 23.34 13.69 -4.38
CA ASP A 146 23.88 12.75 -3.39
C ASP A 146 23.58 11.29 -3.80
N THR A 147 24.43 10.37 -3.35
CA THR A 147 24.29 8.93 -3.64
C THR A 147 22.94 8.37 -3.23
N SER A 148 22.38 8.84 -2.10
CA SER A 148 21.04 8.47 -1.62
C SER A 148 19.95 8.84 -2.61
N VAL A 149 20.01 10.03 -3.21
CA VAL A 149 19.06 10.53 -4.22
C VAL A 149 19.13 9.70 -5.51
N LEU A 150 20.36 9.32 -5.93
CA LEU A 150 20.55 8.48 -7.12
C LEU A 150 20.00 7.07 -6.92
N LEU A 151 20.16 6.49 -5.73
CA LEU A 151 19.61 5.18 -5.39
C LEU A 151 18.09 5.22 -5.36
N GLU A 152 17.49 6.23 -4.74
CA GLU A 152 16.04 6.40 -4.70
C GLU A 152 15.44 6.57 -6.11
N HIS A 153 16.11 7.35 -6.96
CA HIS A 153 15.70 7.49 -8.36
C HIS A 153 15.75 6.15 -9.09
N ALA A 154 16.83 5.38 -8.93
CA ALA A 154 17.00 4.08 -9.54
C ALA A 154 15.91 3.08 -9.08
N GLU A 155 15.65 3.01 -7.78
CA GLU A 155 14.56 2.18 -7.23
C GLU A 155 13.19 2.58 -7.81
N THR A 156 12.91 3.88 -7.89
CA THR A 156 11.65 4.40 -8.41
C THR A 156 11.44 4.02 -9.87
N GLU A 157 12.45 4.17 -10.72
CA GLU A 157 12.34 3.87 -12.15
C GLU A 157 12.19 2.37 -12.41
N VAL A 158 12.96 1.53 -11.72
CA VAL A 158 12.80 0.06 -11.81
C VAL A 158 11.41 -0.36 -11.31
N PHE A 159 10.94 0.29 -10.27
CA PHE A 159 9.62 0.00 -9.70
C PHE A 159 8.47 0.34 -10.64
N LYS A 160 8.54 1.48 -11.36
CA LYS A 160 7.55 1.86 -12.38
C LYS A 160 7.38 0.77 -13.43
N ILE A 161 8.48 0.11 -13.84
CA ILE A 161 8.42 -1.01 -14.80
C ILE A 161 7.65 -2.20 -14.20
N ALA A 162 7.91 -2.52 -12.93
CA ALA A 162 7.22 -3.62 -12.25
C ALA A 162 5.71 -3.35 -12.09
N GLU A 163 5.31 -2.12 -11.76
CA GLU A 163 3.90 -1.71 -11.69
C GLU A 163 3.20 -1.78 -13.05
N GLN A 164 3.86 -1.30 -14.09
CA GLN A 164 3.33 -1.37 -15.45
C GLN A 164 3.14 -2.81 -15.93
N ARG A 165 3.96 -3.76 -15.48
CA ARG A 165 3.80 -5.18 -15.78
C ARG A 165 2.53 -5.79 -15.19
N GLN A 166 2.04 -5.26 -14.06
CA GLN A 166 0.80 -5.72 -13.42
C GLN A 166 -0.47 -5.14 -14.07
N ARG A 167 -0.36 -4.13 -14.94
CA ARG A 167 -1.49 -3.67 -15.76
C ARG A 167 -1.96 -4.83 -16.63
N GLY A 168 -3.25 -5.11 -16.60
CA GLY A 168 -3.85 -6.24 -17.33
C GLY A 168 -3.89 -7.56 -16.55
N GLN A 169 -3.31 -7.67 -15.34
CA GLN A 169 -3.55 -8.82 -14.45
C GLN A 169 -4.82 -8.65 -13.58
N GLY A 170 -5.38 -7.43 -13.52
CA GLY A 170 -6.65 -7.12 -12.87
C GLY A 170 -7.77 -7.06 -13.90
N GLY A 171 -8.75 -7.92 -13.82
CA GLY A 171 -9.93 -7.92 -14.69
C GLY A 171 -11.12 -8.55 -13.97
N PHE A 172 -12.26 -8.62 -14.63
CA PHE A 172 -13.41 -9.32 -14.11
C PHE A 172 -13.08 -10.80 -13.85
N GLN A 173 -13.19 -11.22 -12.60
CA GLN A 173 -13.08 -12.63 -12.25
C GLN A 173 -14.47 -13.24 -12.22
N PRO A 174 -14.68 -14.41 -12.89
CA PRO A 174 -15.95 -15.11 -12.78
C PRO A 174 -16.31 -15.38 -11.31
N ILE A 175 -17.54 -15.08 -10.92
CA ILE A 175 -18.02 -15.22 -9.54
C ILE A 175 -17.77 -16.63 -8.97
N LYS A 176 -17.78 -17.64 -9.83
CA LYS A 176 -17.49 -19.04 -9.46
C LYS A 176 -16.14 -19.21 -8.76
N PHE A 177 -15.08 -18.53 -9.23
CA PHE A 177 -13.75 -18.61 -8.62
C PHE A 177 -13.71 -17.85 -7.29
N LEU A 178 -14.43 -16.71 -7.21
CA LEU A 178 -14.53 -15.94 -5.97
C LEU A 178 -15.31 -16.71 -4.90
N LEU A 179 -16.40 -17.40 -5.28
CA LEU A 179 -17.17 -18.26 -4.39
C LEU A 179 -16.34 -19.44 -3.88
N ALA A 180 -15.58 -20.12 -4.74
CA ALA A 180 -14.71 -21.22 -4.30
C ALA A 180 -13.72 -20.74 -3.22
N ARG A 181 -13.01 -19.62 -3.48
CA ARG A 181 -12.11 -19.02 -2.49
C ARG A 181 -12.78 -18.57 -1.20
N ALA A 182 -14.04 -18.09 -1.29
CA ALA A 182 -14.81 -17.69 -0.12
C ALA A 182 -15.19 -18.90 0.72
N VAL A 183 -15.61 -20.02 0.08
CA VAL A 183 -15.92 -21.28 0.76
C VAL A 183 -14.68 -21.85 1.44
N ASP A 184 -13.55 -21.96 0.73
CA ASP A 184 -12.29 -22.43 1.30
C ASP A 184 -11.88 -21.60 2.54
N ARG A 185 -12.11 -20.27 2.48
CA ARG A 185 -11.85 -19.39 3.62
C ARG A 185 -12.80 -19.67 4.78
N ILE A 186 -14.10 -19.87 4.51
CA ILE A 186 -15.10 -20.18 5.53
C ILE A 186 -14.77 -21.52 6.20
N GLU A 187 -14.38 -22.55 5.44
CA GLU A 187 -13.96 -23.84 5.97
C GLU A 187 -12.73 -23.70 6.87
N THR A 188 -11.71 -22.95 6.41
CA THR A 188 -10.52 -22.67 7.23
C THR A 188 -10.87 -21.96 8.54
N LEU A 189 -11.82 -21.01 8.51
CA LEU A 189 -12.26 -20.28 9.70
C LEU A 189 -13.15 -21.14 10.62
N TYR A 190 -13.92 -22.08 10.05
CA TYR A 190 -14.75 -22.99 10.81
C TYR A 190 -13.92 -23.96 11.66
N ASP A 191 -12.77 -24.39 11.13
CA ASP A 191 -11.83 -25.29 11.83
C ASP A 191 -10.96 -24.56 12.86
N GLN A 192 -10.96 -23.21 12.87
CA GLN A 192 -10.23 -22.43 13.86
C GLN A 192 -11.09 -22.23 15.13
N GLU A 193 -10.55 -22.63 16.28
CA GLU A 193 -11.14 -22.30 17.58
C GLU A 193 -10.96 -20.80 17.85
N GLY A 194 -12.01 -19.98 17.56
CA GLY A 194 -12.04 -18.55 17.91
C GLY A 194 -12.80 -17.68 16.91
N SER A 195 -13.41 -16.61 17.40
CA SER A 195 -14.19 -15.65 16.59
C SER A 195 -13.33 -14.58 15.88
N ILE A 196 -11.99 -14.57 16.10
CA ILE A 196 -11.10 -13.54 15.58
C ILE A 196 -10.47 -14.02 14.28
N THR A 197 -10.91 -13.41 13.16
CA THR A 197 -10.48 -13.77 11.80
C THR A 197 -9.33 -12.91 11.27
N GLY A 198 -9.11 -11.76 11.88
CA GLY A 198 -8.04 -10.81 11.60
C GLY A 198 -6.88 -10.89 12.59
N ALA A 199 -6.00 -9.90 12.58
CA ALA A 199 -4.94 -9.76 13.57
C ALA A 199 -5.54 -9.36 14.93
N ALA A 200 -5.36 -10.20 15.96
CA ALA A 200 -5.88 -9.97 17.29
C ALA A 200 -5.14 -8.81 17.97
N THR A 201 -5.86 -7.74 18.32
CA THR A 201 -5.26 -6.54 18.96
C THR A 201 -4.88 -6.79 20.42
N GLY A 202 -5.46 -7.83 21.04
CA GLY A 202 -5.32 -8.15 22.46
C GLY A 202 -6.34 -7.44 23.37
N PHE A 203 -7.19 -6.58 22.77
CA PHE A 203 -8.33 -5.96 23.45
C PHE A 203 -9.59 -6.75 23.15
N THR A 204 -10.00 -7.57 24.11
CA THR A 204 -11.01 -8.62 23.91
C THR A 204 -12.31 -8.08 23.34
N ASP A 205 -12.89 -7.05 23.96
CA ASP A 205 -14.19 -6.49 23.53
C ASP A 205 -14.06 -5.82 22.16
N PHE A 206 -12.93 -5.17 21.88
CA PHE A 206 -12.64 -4.59 20.57
C PHE A 206 -12.50 -5.68 19.51
N ASP A 207 -11.76 -6.73 19.81
CA ASP A 207 -11.58 -7.86 18.91
C ASP A 207 -12.90 -8.63 18.66
N GLN A 208 -13.78 -8.72 19.64
CA GLN A 208 -15.13 -9.29 19.46
C GLN A 208 -15.99 -8.45 18.49
N MET A 209 -15.96 -7.13 18.61
CA MET A 209 -16.71 -6.23 17.73
C MET A 209 -16.17 -6.16 16.31
N THR A 210 -14.84 -6.28 16.13
CA THR A 210 -14.17 -6.11 14.84
C THR A 210 -13.74 -7.42 14.18
N SER A 211 -13.81 -8.54 14.92
CA SER A 211 -13.19 -9.82 14.59
C SER A 211 -11.66 -9.69 14.35
N GLY A 212 -11.02 -8.74 15.07
CA GLY A 212 -9.62 -8.35 14.88
C GLY A 212 -9.42 -7.43 13.66
N LEU A 213 -8.17 -6.99 13.43
CA LEU A 213 -7.83 -6.12 12.29
C LEU A 213 -7.75 -6.96 11.02
N GLN A 214 -8.65 -6.68 10.07
CA GLN A 214 -8.77 -7.49 8.85
C GLN A 214 -7.67 -7.15 7.82
N PRO A 215 -7.13 -8.15 7.11
CA PRO A 215 -6.21 -7.91 5.99
C PRO A 215 -6.85 -7.00 4.93
N ALA A 216 -6.03 -6.17 4.30
CA ALA A 216 -6.44 -5.19 3.29
C ALA A 216 -7.31 -4.02 3.81
N ASP A 217 -7.54 -3.92 5.13
CA ASP A 217 -8.27 -2.80 5.70
C ASP A 217 -7.35 -1.64 6.06
N LEU A 218 -7.86 -0.42 5.84
CA LEU A 218 -7.31 0.82 6.36
C LEU A 218 -8.08 1.19 7.62
N ILE A 219 -7.36 1.20 8.74
CA ILE A 219 -7.88 1.50 10.07
C ILE A 219 -7.35 2.87 10.49
N ILE A 220 -8.24 3.79 10.85
CA ILE A 220 -7.87 5.10 11.36
C ILE A 220 -8.09 5.13 12.87
N VAL A 221 -7.02 5.43 13.62
CA VAL A 221 -7.11 5.69 15.07
C VAL A 221 -6.94 7.18 15.28
N ALA A 222 -8.01 7.85 15.65
CA ALA A 222 -8.08 9.29 15.74
C ALA A 222 -8.34 9.79 17.18
N GLY A 223 -7.83 10.96 17.50
CA GLY A 223 -8.05 11.59 18.81
C GLY A 223 -7.28 12.90 18.95
N ARG A 224 -7.60 13.65 20.00
CA ARG A 224 -6.85 14.86 20.37
C ARG A 224 -5.48 14.47 20.97
N PRO A 225 -4.53 15.42 21.04
CA PRO A 225 -3.29 15.21 21.79
C PRO A 225 -3.54 14.70 23.21
N SER A 226 -2.64 13.89 23.72
CA SER A 226 -2.69 13.30 25.07
C SER A 226 -3.79 12.29 25.35
N MET A 227 -4.64 11.93 24.36
CA MET A 227 -5.66 10.88 24.51
C MET A 227 -5.08 9.45 24.49
N GLY A 228 -3.85 9.25 24.03
CA GLY A 228 -3.18 7.95 24.00
C GLY A 228 -3.24 7.23 22.67
N LYS A 229 -3.40 7.94 21.52
CA LYS A 229 -3.41 7.33 20.17
C LYS A 229 -2.19 6.45 19.89
N THR A 230 -1.00 7.01 20.05
CA THR A 230 0.27 6.29 19.87
C THR A 230 0.36 5.10 20.81
N THR A 231 -0.07 5.27 22.05
CA THR A 231 -0.06 4.20 23.06
C THR A 231 -0.93 3.02 22.66
N ILE A 232 -2.18 3.25 22.26
CA ILE A 232 -3.07 2.13 21.85
C ILE A 232 -2.56 1.44 20.60
N ALA A 233 -2.06 2.18 19.61
CA ALA A 233 -1.51 1.60 18.39
C ALA A 233 -0.25 0.76 18.66
N MET A 234 0.64 1.25 19.54
CA MET A 234 1.81 0.48 19.94
C MET A 234 1.45 -0.76 20.76
N ASN A 235 0.44 -0.67 21.66
CA ASN A 235 -0.02 -1.85 22.39
C ASN A 235 -0.67 -2.89 21.46
N MET A 236 -1.40 -2.47 20.40
CA MET A 236 -1.86 -3.38 19.36
C MET A 236 -0.67 -4.03 18.63
N ALA A 237 0.34 -3.23 18.26
CA ALA A 237 1.56 -3.71 17.60
C ALA A 237 2.34 -4.72 18.48
N GLU A 238 2.51 -4.41 19.79
CA GLU A 238 3.10 -5.32 20.78
C GLU A 238 2.34 -6.65 20.84
N ASN A 239 1.02 -6.59 21.01
CA ASN A 239 0.20 -7.79 21.16
C ASN A 239 0.24 -8.67 19.90
N ILE A 240 0.17 -8.06 18.71
CA ILE A 240 0.24 -8.76 17.43
C ILE A 240 1.63 -9.37 17.19
N ALA A 241 2.70 -8.63 17.51
CA ALA A 241 4.07 -9.13 17.34
C ALA A 241 4.43 -10.25 18.33
N ILE A 242 3.94 -10.17 19.58
CA ILE A 242 4.24 -11.17 20.62
C ILE A 242 3.43 -12.44 20.43
N LYS A 243 2.13 -12.33 20.07
CA LYS A 243 1.24 -13.49 19.95
C LYS A 243 1.22 -14.10 18.56
N GLY A 244 1.69 -13.36 17.53
CA GLY A 244 1.66 -13.78 16.14
C GLY A 244 3.07 -14.06 15.61
N ASP A 245 3.17 -14.96 14.63
CA ASP A 245 4.44 -15.24 13.93
C ASP A 245 4.77 -14.22 12.83
N LYS A 246 3.87 -13.27 12.57
CA LYS A 246 4.00 -12.34 11.46
C LYS A 246 4.73 -11.07 11.88
N PRO A 247 5.62 -10.53 11.05
CA PRO A 247 6.32 -9.30 11.33
C PRO A 247 5.37 -8.10 11.35
N VAL A 248 5.66 -7.14 12.23
CA VAL A 248 4.92 -5.88 12.39
C VAL A 248 5.85 -4.73 12.02
N ALA A 249 5.38 -3.84 11.15
CA ALA A 249 6.11 -2.64 10.73
C ALA A 249 5.49 -1.39 11.36
N VAL A 250 6.30 -0.57 12.02
CA VAL A 250 5.89 0.71 12.62
C VAL A 250 6.68 1.83 11.97
N PHE A 251 5.99 2.77 11.33
CA PHE A 251 6.57 4.00 10.78
C PHE A 251 6.22 5.16 11.71
N SER A 252 7.22 5.66 12.42
CA SER A 252 7.06 6.72 13.42
C SER A 252 7.71 8.01 12.92
N MET A 253 6.90 8.92 12.43
CA MET A 253 7.39 10.22 11.95
C MET A 253 7.37 11.30 13.06
N GLU A 254 6.74 11.02 14.21
CA GLU A 254 6.64 11.94 15.35
C GLU A 254 7.71 11.67 16.42
N MET A 255 8.00 10.40 16.67
CA MET A 255 8.86 9.99 17.77
C MET A 255 10.05 9.15 17.29
N PRO A 256 11.25 9.38 17.86
CA PRO A 256 12.40 8.50 17.61
C PRO A 256 12.13 7.05 18.07
N GLY A 257 12.74 6.10 17.36
CA GLY A 257 12.60 4.66 17.64
C GLY A 257 12.98 4.29 19.08
N ASP A 258 14.05 4.87 19.60
CA ASP A 258 14.49 4.65 20.99
C ASP A 258 13.42 5.07 22.02
N ALA A 259 12.71 6.16 21.77
CA ALA A 259 11.64 6.61 22.65
C ALA A 259 10.44 5.66 22.63
N LEU A 260 10.12 5.08 21.48
CA LEU A 260 9.10 4.03 21.36
C LEU A 260 9.54 2.74 22.05
N ALA A 261 10.80 2.33 21.88
CA ALA A 261 11.35 1.15 22.57
C ALA A 261 11.26 1.30 24.09
N MET A 262 11.62 2.47 24.63
CA MET A 262 11.47 2.76 26.08
C MET A 262 10.01 2.68 26.55
N ARG A 263 9.05 3.15 25.74
CA ARG A 263 7.61 3.02 26.05
C ARG A 263 7.16 1.57 26.07
N MET A 264 7.62 0.77 25.10
CA MET A 264 7.30 -0.66 25.03
C MET A 264 7.89 -1.42 26.24
N MET A 265 9.13 -1.13 26.63
CA MET A 265 9.72 -1.70 27.84
C MET A 265 8.93 -1.33 29.10
N SER A 266 8.49 -0.06 29.21
CA SER A 266 7.61 0.41 30.28
C SER A 266 6.27 -0.33 30.30
N SER A 267 5.64 -0.47 29.13
CA SER A 267 4.35 -1.16 28.91
C SER A 267 4.43 -2.63 29.35
N LEU A 268 5.39 -3.37 28.82
CA LEU A 268 5.50 -4.82 29.04
C LEU A 268 6.04 -5.15 30.43
N GLY A 269 7.02 -4.38 30.92
CA GLY A 269 7.58 -4.55 32.27
C GLY A 269 6.68 -4.02 33.38
N ARG A 270 5.62 -3.27 33.06
CA ARG A 270 4.80 -2.51 34.02
C ARG A 270 5.66 -1.67 34.96
N ILE A 271 6.60 -0.93 34.36
CA ILE A 271 7.52 -0.04 35.05
C ILE A 271 7.17 1.40 34.69
N ASP A 272 7.21 2.31 35.68
CA ASP A 272 6.93 3.71 35.44
C ASP A 272 7.84 4.29 34.34
N GLN A 273 7.24 4.88 33.32
CA GLN A 273 7.97 5.42 32.16
C GLN A 273 8.99 6.49 32.57
N HIS A 274 8.70 7.27 33.62
CA HIS A 274 9.63 8.26 34.13
C HIS A 274 10.88 7.60 34.70
N LYS A 275 10.73 6.46 35.41
CA LYS A 275 11.84 5.71 35.97
C LYS A 275 12.70 5.08 34.84
N VAL A 276 12.06 4.48 33.82
CA VAL A 276 12.78 3.94 32.65
C VAL A 276 13.58 5.04 31.97
N ARG A 277 12.96 6.20 31.71
CA ARG A 277 13.62 7.33 31.05
C ARG A 277 14.76 7.96 31.85
N THR A 278 14.68 7.95 33.15
CA THR A 278 15.69 8.55 34.02
C THR A 278 16.72 7.56 34.54
N GLY A 279 16.54 6.27 34.27
CA GLY A 279 17.40 5.18 34.74
C GLY A 279 17.29 4.94 36.26
N LYS A 280 16.27 5.47 36.91
CA LYS A 280 16.06 5.36 38.38
C LYS A 280 15.09 4.20 38.66
N LEU A 281 15.56 2.98 38.42
CA LEU A 281 14.83 1.76 38.68
C LEU A 281 15.09 1.24 40.07
N ASP A 282 14.07 0.66 40.71
CA ASP A 282 14.20 -0.09 41.94
C ASP A 282 14.73 -1.49 41.68
N ASP A 283 15.32 -2.17 42.67
CA ASP A 283 15.95 -3.47 42.50
C ASP A 283 14.99 -4.54 41.97
N ASP A 284 13.72 -4.48 42.32
CA ASP A 284 12.67 -5.42 41.82
C ASP A 284 12.19 -5.09 40.40
N GLU A 285 12.48 -3.90 39.88
CA GLU A 285 12.11 -3.48 38.52
C GLU A 285 13.09 -4.00 37.46
N TRP A 286 14.36 -4.21 37.81
CA TRP A 286 15.38 -4.73 36.88
C TRP A 286 15.04 -6.10 36.28
N PRO A 287 14.59 -7.10 37.06
CA PRO A 287 14.16 -8.39 36.48
C PRO A 287 12.98 -8.23 35.50
N ARG A 288 12.01 -7.35 35.80
CA ARG A 288 10.86 -7.07 34.94
C ARG A 288 11.27 -6.38 33.64
N LEU A 289 12.21 -5.44 33.71
CA LEU A 289 12.79 -4.78 32.55
C LEU A 289 13.54 -5.80 31.66
N THR A 290 14.38 -6.64 32.26
CA THR A 290 15.10 -7.68 31.52
C THR A 290 14.16 -8.66 30.83
N SER A 291 13.08 -9.05 31.51
CA SER A 291 12.05 -9.93 30.91
C SER A 291 11.36 -9.25 29.72
N ALA A 292 11.03 -7.95 29.82
CA ALA A 292 10.44 -7.19 28.73
C ALA A 292 11.40 -7.05 27.54
N ILE A 293 12.68 -6.81 27.79
CA ILE A 293 13.72 -6.73 26.75
C ILE A 293 13.85 -8.07 26.04
N ASN A 294 13.95 -9.18 26.75
CA ASN A 294 14.07 -10.51 26.14
C ASN A 294 12.84 -10.82 25.27
N LEU A 295 11.64 -10.51 25.78
CA LEU A 295 10.41 -10.72 25.03
C LEU A 295 10.40 -9.90 23.72
N LEU A 296 10.78 -8.61 23.79
CA LEU A 296 10.83 -7.74 22.61
C LEU A 296 11.91 -8.16 21.62
N ALA A 297 13.07 -8.62 22.10
CA ALA A 297 14.18 -9.05 21.26
C ALA A 297 13.85 -10.30 20.41
N GLU A 298 12.92 -11.13 20.88
CA GLU A 298 12.45 -12.31 20.14
C GLU A 298 11.32 -11.97 19.15
N THR A 299 10.72 -10.77 19.24
CA THR A 299 9.61 -10.38 18.35
C THR A 299 10.12 -9.89 17.00
N LYS A 300 9.31 -10.10 15.96
CA LYS A 300 9.51 -9.55 14.62
C LYS A 300 8.86 -8.16 14.49
N LEU A 301 9.21 -7.22 15.39
CA LEU A 301 8.71 -5.85 15.35
C LEU A 301 9.81 -4.93 14.84
N PHE A 302 9.50 -4.16 13.79
CA PHE A 302 10.44 -3.29 13.10
C PHE A 302 9.93 -1.84 13.14
N ILE A 303 10.81 -0.92 13.56
CA ILE A 303 10.49 0.51 13.68
C ILE A 303 11.34 1.28 12.69
N ASP A 304 10.71 2.13 11.92
CA ASP A 304 11.32 3.10 11.00
C ASP A 304 10.90 4.50 11.47
N ASP A 305 11.84 5.31 11.93
CA ASP A 305 11.61 6.66 12.46
C ASP A 305 12.03 7.77 11.49
N THR A 306 12.10 7.43 10.19
CA THR A 306 12.36 8.42 9.14
C THR A 306 11.20 9.43 9.08
N PRO A 307 11.48 10.74 9.19
CA PRO A 307 10.45 11.77 9.12
C PRO A 307 9.89 11.94 7.71
N ALA A 308 8.65 12.43 7.62
CA ALA A 308 8.04 12.97 6.40
C ALA A 308 7.97 11.98 5.21
N LEU A 309 7.74 10.69 5.47
CA LEU A 309 7.61 9.67 4.44
C LEU A 309 6.40 9.90 3.53
N THR A 310 6.55 9.55 2.26
CA THR A 310 5.46 9.46 1.29
C THR A 310 4.81 8.07 1.33
N PRO A 311 3.55 7.90 0.88
CA PRO A 311 2.93 6.57 0.77
C PRO A 311 3.73 5.60 -0.12
N THR A 312 4.45 6.12 -1.12
CA THR A 312 5.30 5.32 -2.02
C THR A 312 6.53 4.78 -1.30
N GLU A 313 7.20 5.60 -0.46
CA GLU A 313 8.34 5.15 0.34
C GLU A 313 7.91 4.13 1.39
N VAL A 314 6.80 4.37 2.10
CA VAL A 314 6.22 3.40 3.03
C VAL A 314 5.97 2.07 2.33
N ARG A 315 5.40 2.10 1.13
CA ARG A 315 5.14 0.91 0.31
C ARG A 315 6.43 0.17 -0.06
N SER A 316 7.46 0.89 -0.50
CA SER A 316 8.74 0.31 -0.87
C SER A 316 9.41 -0.41 0.32
N ARG A 317 9.44 0.27 1.48
CA ARG A 317 10.02 -0.26 2.72
C ARG A 317 9.23 -1.46 3.27
N ALA A 318 7.91 -1.38 3.27
CA ALA A 318 7.05 -2.48 3.69
C ALA A 318 7.19 -3.71 2.78
N ARG A 319 7.30 -3.53 1.47
CA ARG A 319 7.57 -4.62 0.51
C ARG A 319 8.95 -5.25 0.73
N ARG A 320 9.97 -4.44 1.04
CA ARG A 320 11.30 -4.95 1.36
C ARG A 320 11.23 -5.83 2.62
N LEU A 321 10.62 -5.33 3.69
CA LEU A 321 10.44 -6.08 4.93
C LEU A 321 9.68 -7.39 4.71
N MET A 322 8.62 -7.35 3.89
CA MET A 322 7.84 -8.53 3.52
C MET A 322 8.64 -9.57 2.73
N ARG A 323 9.58 -9.15 1.88
CA ARG A 323 10.48 -10.08 1.15
C ARG A 323 11.50 -10.73 2.08
N GLU A 324 11.98 -10.01 3.09
CA GLU A 324 13.00 -10.49 4.03
C GLU A 324 12.42 -11.38 5.13
N HIS A 325 11.22 -11.06 5.61
CA HIS A 325 10.63 -11.68 6.80
C HIS A 325 9.29 -12.39 6.56
N GLY A 326 8.77 -12.38 5.34
CA GLY A 326 7.48 -12.98 5.00
C GLY A 326 6.29 -12.02 5.15
N GLN A 327 5.08 -12.59 5.11
CA GLN A 327 3.82 -11.84 5.15
C GLN A 327 3.70 -11.00 6.43
N LEU A 328 3.53 -9.69 6.28
CA LEU A 328 3.33 -8.79 7.41
C LEU A 328 1.99 -9.06 8.13
N GLY A 329 1.98 -8.88 9.44
CA GLY A 329 0.80 -8.97 10.30
C GLY A 329 0.09 -7.63 10.48
N LEU A 330 0.86 -6.53 10.51
CA LEU A 330 0.35 -5.19 10.73
C LEU A 330 1.34 -4.15 10.20
N ILE A 331 0.81 -3.02 9.71
CA ILE A 331 1.57 -1.79 9.47
C ILE A 331 0.95 -0.68 10.32
N VAL A 332 1.76 0.04 11.10
CA VAL A 332 1.35 1.20 11.89
C VAL A 332 2.04 2.45 11.35
N LEU A 333 1.31 3.56 11.23
CA LEU A 333 1.83 4.87 10.80
C LEU A 333 1.45 5.95 11.83
N ASP A 334 2.45 6.59 12.43
CA ASP A 334 2.29 7.68 13.41
C ASP A 334 2.95 8.97 12.88
N TYR A 335 2.18 9.94 12.39
CA TYR A 335 0.76 10.04 12.05
C TYR A 335 0.57 10.68 10.66
N LEU A 336 -0.62 10.52 10.07
CA LEU A 336 -0.94 10.91 8.68
C LEU A 336 -0.56 12.34 8.32
N GLN A 337 -0.74 13.28 9.23
CA GLN A 337 -0.49 14.69 8.96
C GLN A 337 1.01 15.06 8.87
N LEU A 338 1.92 14.14 9.23
CA LEU A 338 3.37 14.33 9.02
C LEU A 338 3.85 13.74 7.70
N MET A 339 3.02 12.94 7.02
CA MET A 339 3.34 12.40 5.72
C MET A 339 3.39 13.49 4.65
N GLN A 340 4.23 13.26 3.63
CA GLN A 340 4.30 14.10 2.44
C GLN A 340 3.48 13.47 1.30
N SER A 341 2.90 14.35 0.45
CA SER A 341 2.31 13.95 -0.81
C SER A 341 3.23 14.35 -1.95
N PRO A 342 3.43 13.51 -2.97
CA PRO A 342 4.20 13.87 -4.17
C PRO A 342 3.52 14.98 -5.00
N ALA A 343 2.24 15.25 -4.77
CA ALA A 343 1.54 16.33 -5.44
C ALA A 343 1.98 17.68 -4.86
N SER A 344 2.69 18.48 -5.66
CA SER A 344 3.12 19.84 -5.36
C SER A 344 1.94 20.83 -5.41
N GLY A 345 1.09 20.84 -4.38
CA GLY A 345 -0.01 21.79 -4.24
C GLY A 345 -0.17 22.26 -2.80
N ASP A 346 -0.48 23.56 -2.58
CA ASP A 346 -0.70 24.14 -1.25
C ASP A 346 -1.98 23.65 -0.56
N ASN A 347 -2.77 22.78 -1.20
CA ASN A 347 -4.05 22.32 -0.65
C ASN A 347 -3.86 21.09 0.25
N ARG A 348 -3.82 21.34 1.55
CA ARG A 348 -3.67 20.29 2.59
C ARG A 348 -4.73 19.20 2.51
N VAL A 349 -5.97 19.54 2.16
CA VAL A 349 -7.08 18.58 2.01
C VAL A 349 -6.78 17.59 0.89
N GLN A 350 -6.25 18.09 -0.24
CA GLN A 350 -5.88 17.23 -1.37
C GLN A 350 -4.71 16.31 -1.00
N GLN A 351 -3.68 16.83 -0.32
CA GLN A 351 -2.54 16.02 0.14
C GLN A 351 -2.99 14.86 1.03
N ILE A 352 -3.85 15.12 2.02
CA ILE A 352 -4.37 14.09 2.92
C ILE A 352 -5.24 13.08 2.15
N SER A 353 -5.99 13.52 1.14
CA SER A 353 -6.78 12.64 0.27
C SER A 353 -5.90 11.68 -0.52
N ASP A 354 -4.79 12.17 -1.07
CA ASP A 354 -3.86 11.35 -1.84
C ASP A 354 -3.12 10.35 -0.93
N ILE A 355 -2.73 10.79 0.27
CA ILE A 355 -2.13 9.92 1.30
C ILE A 355 -3.11 8.80 1.69
N SER A 356 -4.35 9.13 2.00
CA SER A 356 -5.38 8.16 2.41
C SER A 356 -5.60 7.08 1.33
N ARG A 357 -5.79 7.50 0.06
CA ARG A 357 -5.92 6.55 -1.06
C ARG A 357 -4.66 5.71 -1.25
N GLY A 358 -3.48 6.31 -1.12
CA GLY A 358 -2.20 5.61 -1.19
C GLY A 358 -2.10 4.50 -0.13
N LEU A 359 -2.49 4.80 1.11
CA LEU A 359 -2.48 3.83 2.22
C LEU A 359 -3.54 2.74 2.05
N LYS A 360 -4.75 3.08 1.55
CA LYS A 360 -5.75 2.06 1.23
C LYS A 360 -5.29 1.13 0.10
N THR A 361 -4.61 1.68 -0.90
CA THR A 361 -4.00 0.90 -1.98
C THR A 361 -2.90 -0.02 -1.43
N LEU A 362 -2.05 0.48 -0.54
CA LEU A 362 -1.01 -0.28 0.15
C LEU A 362 -1.60 -1.46 0.93
N ALA A 363 -2.64 -1.22 1.75
CA ALA A 363 -3.31 -2.26 2.52
C ALA A 363 -3.84 -3.40 1.63
N LYS A 364 -4.51 -3.03 0.52
CA LYS A 364 -5.04 -4.00 -0.45
C LYS A 364 -3.95 -4.77 -1.18
N GLU A 365 -2.91 -4.10 -1.60
CA GLU A 365 -1.81 -4.67 -2.36
C GLU A 365 -1.01 -5.69 -1.55
N LEU A 366 -0.61 -5.31 -0.32
CA LEU A 366 0.14 -6.18 0.57
C LEU A 366 -0.73 -7.18 1.33
N ASN A 367 -2.07 -7.04 1.24
CA ASN A 367 -3.04 -7.83 1.99
C ASN A 367 -2.75 -7.83 3.50
N VAL A 368 -2.52 -6.63 4.06
CA VAL A 368 -2.13 -6.38 5.46
C VAL A 368 -3.02 -5.30 6.04
N PRO A 369 -3.48 -5.39 7.31
CA PRO A 369 -4.11 -4.27 7.98
C PRO A 369 -3.13 -3.10 8.14
N VAL A 370 -3.59 -1.89 7.83
CA VAL A 370 -2.83 -0.66 7.98
C VAL A 370 -3.53 0.23 9.01
N VAL A 371 -2.89 0.43 10.15
CA VAL A 371 -3.34 1.37 11.20
C VAL A 371 -2.64 2.70 11.01
N ALA A 372 -3.39 3.74 10.73
CA ALA A 372 -2.87 5.08 10.57
C ALA A 372 -3.45 6.02 11.64
N LEU A 373 -2.57 6.71 12.37
CA LEU A 373 -2.98 7.66 13.40
C LEU A 373 -3.38 9.00 12.78
N SER A 374 -4.39 9.62 13.33
CA SER A 374 -4.89 10.92 12.87
C SER A 374 -5.19 11.85 14.05
N GLN A 375 -4.81 13.11 13.91
CA GLN A 375 -5.17 14.13 14.87
C GLN A 375 -6.51 14.76 14.49
N LEU A 376 -7.39 14.93 15.47
CA LEU A 376 -8.69 15.59 15.30
C LEU A 376 -8.60 17.11 15.34
N ASN A 377 -9.57 17.77 14.69
CA ASN A 377 -9.69 19.23 14.69
C ASN A 377 -9.92 19.76 16.12
N ARG A 378 -9.39 20.97 16.40
CA ARG A 378 -9.55 21.65 17.70
C ARG A 378 -11.00 22.07 17.99
N ASN A 379 -11.86 22.20 17.00
CA ASN A 379 -13.25 22.61 17.16
C ASN A 379 -14.06 21.70 18.09
N LEU A 380 -13.68 20.45 18.21
CA LEU A 380 -14.22 19.50 19.17
C LEU A 380 -14.17 20.04 20.63
N GLU A 381 -13.09 20.77 21.01
CA GLU A 381 -12.90 21.29 22.37
C GLU A 381 -13.87 22.41 22.75
N GLN A 382 -14.52 23.02 21.74
CA GLN A 382 -15.53 24.08 21.95
C GLN A 382 -16.93 23.53 22.23
N ARG A 383 -17.16 22.22 22.03
CA ARG A 383 -18.45 21.59 22.27
C ARG A 383 -18.64 21.27 23.77
N PRO A 384 -19.89 21.29 24.27
CA PRO A 384 -20.18 20.82 25.63
C PRO A 384 -19.81 19.33 25.78
N ASN A 385 -20.24 18.47 24.84
CA ASN A 385 -19.82 17.08 24.75
C ASN A 385 -18.58 17.00 23.86
N LYS A 386 -17.45 16.63 24.46
CA LYS A 386 -16.14 16.55 23.80
C LYS A 386 -15.83 15.15 23.26
N ARG A 387 -16.80 14.21 23.28
CA ARG A 387 -16.63 12.92 22.60
C ARG A 387 -16.51 13.13 21.11
N PRO A 388 -15.47 12.55 20.47
CA PRO A 388 -15.26 12.69 19.04
C PRO A 388 -16.40 12.12 18.20
N VAL A 389 -16.66 12.78 17.07
CA VAL A 389 -17.61 12.32 16.04
C VAL A 389 -16.94 12.42 14.65
N MET A 390 -17.53 11.78 13.65
CA MET A 390 -16.95 11.72 12.28
C MET A 390 -16.64 13.10 11.69
N SER A 391 -17.45 14.13 11.99
CA SER A 391 -17.21 15.50 11.53
C SER A 391 -15.93 16.14 12.07
N ASP A 392 -15.32 15.60 13.11
CA ASP A 392 -14.06 16.10 13.68
C ASP A 392 -12.83 15.71 12.84
N LEU A 393 -13.00 14.80 11.90
CA LEU A 393 -12.03 14.46 10.85
C LEU A 393 -12.11 15.40 9.63
N ARG A 394 -12.76 16.54 9.73
CA ARG A 394 -13.30 17.41 8.67
C ARG A 394 -12.30 17.96 7.64
N GLU A 395 -11.02 17.99 7.91
CA GLU A 395 -9.98 18.30 6.88
C GLU A 395 -9.67 17.12 5.98
N SER A 396 -10.39 16.01 6.13
CA SER A 396 -10.07 14.71 5.58
C SER A 396 -11.32 13.93 5.18
N GLY A 397 -12.26 14.54 4.48
CA GLY A 397 -13.44 13.82 3.95
C GLY A 397 -13.10 12.57 3.15
N ALA A 398 -11.89 12.53 2.56
CA ALA A 398 -11.38 11.35 1.89
C ALA A 398 -11.01 10.22 2.87
N ILE A 399 -10.45 10.53 4.04
CA ILE A 399 -10.17 9.51 5.07
C ILE A 399 -11.47 8.81 5.47
N GLU A 400 -12.56 9.58 5.64
CA GLU A 400 -13.85 9.00 5.95
C GLU A 400 -14.34 8.03 4.86
N GLN A 401 -14.09 8.32 3.60
CA GLN A 401 -14.50 7.46 2.48
C GLN A 401 -13.61 6.23 2.35
N ASP A 402 -12.30 6.40 2.44
CA ASP A 402 -11.30 5.37 2.15
C ASP A 402 -11.16 4.34 3.29
N ALA A 403 -11.26 4.79 4.55
CA ALA A 403 -11.12 3.93 5.72
C ALA A 403 -12.23 2.89 5.83
N ASP A 404 -11.87 1.67 6.25
CA ASP A 404 -12.81 0.58 6.52
C ASP A 404 -13.28 0.61 7.97
N LEU A 405 -12.38 1.00 8.88
CA LEU A 405 -12.62 1.16 10.30
C LEU A 405 -12.10 2.51 10.79
N ILE A 406 -12.89 3.27 11.51
CA ILE A 406 -12.50 4.52 12.16
C ILE A 406 -12.80 4.42 13.63
N VAL A 407 -11.77 4.60 14.42
CA VAL A 407 -11.76 4.47 15.88
C VAL A 407 -11.33 5.78 16.50
N PHE A 408 -12.10 6.29 17.46
CA PHE A 408 -11.75 7.45 18.23
C PHE A 408 -11.30 7.04 19.63
N VAL A 409 -10.23 7.65 20.09
CA VAL A 409 -9.74 7.50 21.47
C VAL A 409 -10.17 8.73 22.28
N TYR A 410 -10.95 8.50 23.32
CA TYR A 410 -11.44 9.54 24.22
C TYR A 410 -11.18 9.17 25.68
N ARG A 411 -10.75 10.15 26.48
CA ARG A 411 -10.57 10.02 27.92
C ARG A 411 -11.18 11.26 28.58
N ASP A 412 -12.24 11.03 29.35
CA ASP A 412 -12.99 12.11 29.98
C ASP A 412 -12.14 12.89 31.01
N GLU A 413 -11.25 12.20 31.72
CA GLU A 413 -10.35 12.79 32.73
C GLU A 413 -9.41 13.87 32.19
N VAL A 414 -9.14 13.87 30.85
CA VAL A 414 -8.29 14.88 30.20
C VAL A 414 -8.99 16.24 30.14
N TYR A 415 -10.31 16.25 30.12
CA TYR A 415 -11.14 17.46 30.07
C TYR A 415 -11.85 17.77 31.39
N ASN A 416 -12.06 16.76 32.23
CA ASN A 416 -12.77 16.85 33.49
C ASN A 416 -11.95 16.17 34.59
N GLU A 417 -11.28 16.97 35.41
CA GLU A 417 -10.45 16.44 36.48
C GLU A 417 -11.24 15.67 37.56
N ASP A 418 -12.54 15.94 37.68
CA ASP A 418 -13.46 15.26 38.62
C ASP A 418 -14.26 14.16 37.97
N SER A 419 -13.83 13.69 36.78
CA SER A 419 -14.51 12.59 36.06
C SER A 419 -14.68 11.37 36.96
N PRO A 420 -15.85 10.73 36.97
CA PRO A 420 -16.06 9.43 37.60
C PRO A 420 -15.31 8.30 36.86
N ASP A 421 -14.97 8.51 35.58
CA ASP A 421 -14.30 7.54 34.72
C ASP A 421 -12.77 7.75 34.67
N LYS A 422 -12.14 8.13 35.80
CA LYS A 422 -10.67 8.26 35.88
C LYS A 422 -9.99 6.93 35.53
N GLY A 423 -8.95 7.00 34.69
CA GLY A 423 -8.22 5.82 34.21
C GLY A 423 -9.00 4.97 33.21
N ILE A 424 -10.15 5.43 32.73
CA ILE A 424 -10.93 4.75 31.68
C ILE A 424 -10.81 5.52 30.38
N ALA A 425 -10.57 4.77 29.31
CA ALA A 425 -10.61 5.28 27.95
C ALA A 425 -11.80 4.66 27.18
N GLU A 426 -12.50 5.49 26.45
CA GLU A 426 -13.52 5.08 25.51
C GLU A 426 -12.88 4.95 24.11
N ILE A 427 -13.02 3.76 23.55
CA ILE A 427 -12.61 3.44 22.19
C ILE A 427 -13.87 3.39 21.34
N ILE A 428 -14.18 4.52 20.70
CA ILE A 428 -15.45 4.73 20.00
C ILE A 428 -15.27 4.31 18.53
N ILE A 429 -15.99 3.28 18.10
CA ILE A 429 -16.03 2.84 16.69
C ILE A 429 -17.03 3.73 15.95
N GLY A 430 -16.51 4.75 15.25
CA GLY A 430 -17.33 5.72 14.53
C GLY A 430 -17.69 5.29 13.10
N LYS A 431 -16.90 4.37 12.51
CA LYS A 431 -17.18 3.73 11.22
C LYS A 431 -16.65 2.32 11.23
N GLN A 432 -17.45 1.40 10.71
CA GLN A 432 -17.02 0.03 10.43
C GLN A 432 -17.83 -0.50 9.22
N ARG A 433 -17.11 -0.97 8.17
CA ARG A 433 -17.77 -1.47 6.95
C ARG A 433 -18.42 -2.83 7.16
N ASN A 434 -17.82 -3.67 7.97
CA ASN A 434 -18.18 -5.08 8.11
C ASN A 434 -18.54 -5.47 9.56
N GLY A 435 -19.11 -4.55 10.34
CA GLY A 435 -19.48 -4.83 11.72
C GLY A 435 -20.28 -3.69 12.37
N PRO A 436 -20.64 -3.84 13.65
CA PRO A 436 -21.44 -2.88 14.38
C PRO A 436 -20.62 -1.65 14.79
N LEU A 437 -21.29 -0.53 14.99
CA LEU A 437 -20.75 0.62 15.70
C LEU A 437 -20.92 0.42 17.20
N GLY A 438 -20.09 1.08 18.00
CA GLY A 438 -20.21 0.98 19.45
C GLY A 438 -19.02 1.63 20.17
N THR A 439 -19.00 1.48 21.47
CA THR A 439 -17.92 1.99 22.31
C THR A 439 -17.39 0.88 23.19
N VAL A 440 -16.09 0.67 23.15
CA VAL A 440 -15.38 -0.26 24.03
C VAL A 440 -14.67 0.53 25.11
N ARG A 441 -14.77 0.09 26.37
CA ARG A 441 -14.04 0.67 27.49
C ARG A 441 -12.74 -0.07 27.72
N LEU A 442 -11.65 0.66 27.86
CA LEU A 442 -10.33 0.13 28.25
C LEU A 442 -9.83 0.86 29.51
N THR A 443 -9.05 0.15 30.30
CA THR A 443 -8.29 0.77 31.41
C THR A 443 -7.04 1.42 30.85
N PHE A 444 -6.78 2.68 31.18
CA PHE A 444 -5.58 3.40 30.81
C PHE A 444 -4.64 3.56 32.01
N LEU A 445 -3.48 2.93 31.92
CA LEU A 445 -2.42 2.99 32.93
C LEU A 445 -1.32 3.95 32.42
N GLY A 446 -1.53 5.25 32.60
CA GLY A 446 -0.69 6.30 32.04
C GLY A 446 0.77 6.21 32.45
N GLN A 447 1.05 5.81 33.70
CA GLN A 447 2.41 5.62 34.22
C GLN A 447 3.19 4.54 33.44
N TYR A 448 2.51 3.52 32.92
CA TYR A 448 3.10 2.43 32.14
C TYR A 448 2.93 2.59 30.63
N THR A 449 2.32 3.70 30.19
CA THR A 449 1.95 3.90 28.77
C THR A 449 1.21 2.68 28.19
N ARG A 450 0.18 2.19 28.91
CA ARG A 450 -0.49 0.94 28.59
C ARG A 450 -2.01 1.05 28.68
N PHE A 451 -2.68 0.45 27.69
CA PHE A 451 -4.09 0.12 27.76
C PHE A 451 -4.26 -1.35 28.14
N GLU A 452 -5.28 -1.65 28.93
CA GLU A 452 -5.65 -3.01 29.32
C GLU A 452 -7.15 -3.18 29.18
N ASN A 453 -7.59 -4.45 29.07
CA ASN A 453 -9.00 -4.77 29.06
C ASN A 453 -9.67 -4.27 30.34
N PHE A 454 -10.86 -3.69 30.20
CA PHE A 454 -11.62 -3.19 31.34
C PHE A 454 -12.27 -4.36 32.08
N ALA A 455 -12.02 -4.47 33.38
CA ALA A 455 -12.50 -5.56 34.22
C ALA A 455 -13.97 -5.39 34.71
N GLY A 456 -14.69 -4.37 34.25
CA GLY A 456 -16.08 -4.12 34.59
C GLY A 456 -17.00 -4.96 33.71
N GLY A 457 -17.90 -5.72 34.34
CA GLY A 457 -18.85 -6.60 33.65
C GLY A 457 -19.72 -5.84 32.63
N PHE A 458 -20.20 -6.59 31.64
CA PHE A 458 -21.15 -6.15 30.62
C PHE A 458 -22.34 -5.43 31.28
N TYR A 459 -22.39 -4.09 31.20
CA TYR A 459 -23.65 -3.38 31.34
C TYR A 459 -24.34 -3.47 29.98
N SER A 460 -25.41 -4.24 29.90
CA SER A 460 -26.32 -4.22 28.76
C SER A 460 -26.95 -2.81 28.68
N ASP A 461 -26.85 -2.16 27.53
CA ASP A 461 -27.48 -0.86 27.19
C ASP A 461 -29.03 -0.93 27.18
N ASN A 462 -29.67 -1.60 28.13
CA ASN A 462 -31.12 -1.71 28.22
C ASN A 462 -31.79 -0.79 29.26
N ASP A 463 -31.07 0.18 29.83
CA ASP A 463 -31.63 1.07 30.86
C ASP A 463 -31.76 2.54 30.40
N TYR A 464 -32.09 2.79 29.15
CA TYR A 464 -32.60 4.10 28.71
C TYR A 464 -33.85 3.92 27.86
N GLU A 465 -34.99 3.75 28.52
CA GLU A 465 -36.29 4.24 28.03
C GLU A 465 -36.44 5.74 28.33
#